data_ea3e284629db7e76fddc110be263e026
#
_entry.id   ea3e284629db7e76fddc110be263e026
#
_cell.length_a   1.000
_cell.length_b   1.000
_cell.length_c   1.000
_cell.angle_alpha   90.00
_cell.angle_beta   90.00
_cell.angle_gamma   90.00
#
_symmetry.space_group_name_H-M   'P 1'
#
loop_
_entity.id
_entity.type
_entity.pdbx_description
1 polymer ?
#
loop_
_entity_poly.entity_id
_entity_poly.type
_entity_poly.pdbx_seq_one_letter_code
_entity_poly.pdbx_strand_id
1 'polypeptide(L)'
;AQDRKGGISDAMLNQIKQSYEGTSADKALRNAIGNNDIRKLALNQENLTGMDTHFSVKVNSKGITDQKSSGRCWLFTGLNVMRAKAIGKYGFQSFEFSEIYPFFWDQLEKANLFLQGIIDTRDKPLNNKTVEWLFQHPLSDGGTFTGVADIVGKYGLVPKEAMPETNSSDNTSRMANLISLKLKEYGLQLRDLASNGAKPAALDKEKTAMLGTIYRMLVLNLGVPPTEFDYVRKDAQGNPAETEHHTPMSFLKKYGDENLLTNYVMVMNDPSRE
;
A
#
# COMPACT_ATOMS: atom_id res chain seq x y z
N ALA A 1 43.08 -10.97 0.98
CA ALA A 1 42.41 -9.79 1.59
C ALA A 1 43.39 -8.91 2.37
N GLN A 2 44.68 -9.28 2.38
CA GLN A 2 45.71 -8.49 3.05
C GLN A 2 46.06 -7.27 2.18
N ASP A 3 46.18 -6.12 2.81
CA ASP A 3 46.67 -4.85 2.23
C ASP A 3 45.82 -4.12 1.18
N ARG A 4 44.49 -4.24 1.21
CA ARG A 4 43.66 -3.25 0.51
C ARG A 4 43.49 -2.00 1.38
N LYS A 5 43.80 -0.80 0.81
CA LYS A 5 43.57 0.49 1.46
C LYS A 5 42.10 0.56 1.99
N GLY A 6 41.97 0.65 3.32
CA GLY A 6 40.66 0.64 4.00
C GLY A 6 40.23 -0.72 4.58
N GLY A 7 40.98 -1.78 4.45
CA GLY A 7 40.75 -3.05 5.15
C GLY A 7 41.18 -2.99 6.63
N ILE A 8 40.58 -3.86 7.47
CA ILE A 8 40.99 -4.00 8.88
C ILE A 8 42.37 -4.67 8.91
N SER A 9 43.36 -3.92 9.39
CA SER A 9 44.72 -4.46 9.61
C SER A 9 44.80 -5.28 10.91
N ASP A 10 45.84 -6.11 11.06
CA ASP A 10 46.05 -6.88 12.28
C ASP A 10 46.19 -5.99 13.53
N ALA A 11 46.82 -4.82 13.37
CA ALA A 11 46.94 -3.84 14.46
C ALA A 11 45.57 -3.28 14.88
N MET A 12 44.74 -2.91 13.91
CA MET A 12 43.35 -2.48 14.14
C MET A 12 42.51 -3.58 14.79
N LEU A 13 42.65 -4.83 14.28
CA LEU A 13 41.94 -5.97 14.84
C LEU A 13 42.26 -6.21 16.30
N ASN A 14 43.56 -6.12 16.66
CA ASN A 14 44.01 -6.26 18.05
C ASN A 14 43.41 -5.15 18.94
N GLN A 15 43.43 -3.89 18.49
CA GLN A 15 42.81 -2.78 19.24
C GLN A 15 41.28 -2.99 19.42
N ILE A 16 40.58 -3.41 18.38
CA ILE A 16 39.16 -3.71 18.44
C ILE A 16 38.87 -4.84 19.43
N LYS A 17 39.64 -5.91 19.40
CA LYS A 17 39.51 -7.01 20.38
C LYS A 17 39.78 -6.58 21.82
N GLN A 18 40.75 -5.73 22.04
CA GLN A 18 41.07 -5.19 23.37
C GLN A 18 40.02 -4.23 23.91
N SER A 19 39.22 -3.57 23.03
CA SER A 19 38.14 -2.68 23.45
C SER A 19 36.95 -3.46 24.04
N TYR A 20 36.87 -4.77 23.91
CA TYR A 20 35.80 -5.58 24.48
C TYR A 20 36.26 -6.20 25.81
N GLU A 21 35.79 -5.65 26.92
CA GLU A 21 36.16 -6.07 28.26
C GLU A 21 35.52 -7.40 28.72
N GLY A 22 34.38 -7.76 28.14
CA GLY A 22 33.71 -9.04 28.40
C GLY A 22 33.17 -9.16 29.84
N THR A 23 32.53 -8.09 30.32
CA THR A 23 31.99 -8.03 31.68
C THR A 23 30.91 -9.09 31.95
N SER A 24 30.55 -9.31 33.21
CA SER A 24 29.43 -10.20 33.57
C SER A 24 28.09 -9.71 32.98
N ALA A 25 27.92 -8.40 32.87
CA ALA A 25 26.74 -7.79 32.22
C ALA A 25 26.71 -8.09 30.71
N ASP A 26 27.83 -7.96 30.01
CA ASP A 26 27.94 -8.31 28.59
C ASP A 26 27.65 -9.80 28.34
N LYS A 27 28.06 -10.66 29.24
CA LYS A 27 27.81 -12.09 29.17
C LYS A 27 26.30 -12.40 29.33
N ALA A 28 25.65 -11.75 30.28
CA ALA A 28 24.21 -11.87 30.49
C ALA A 28 23.42 -11.33 29.29
N LEU A 29 23.76 -10.13 28.78
CA LEU A 29 23.13 -9.52 27.60
C LEU A 29 23.33 -10.38 26.35
N ARG A 30 24.53 -10.91 26.11
CA ARG A 30 24.80 -11.81 24.98
C ARG A 30 23.93 -13.05 25.02
N ASN A 31 23.75 -13.65 26.19
CA ASN A 31 22.88 -14.80 26.35
C ASN A 31 21.41 -14.44 26.15
N ALA A 32 20.96 -13.30 26.66
CA ALA A 32 19.61 -12.80 26.46
C ALA A 32 19.32 -12.52 24.98
N ILE A 33 20.18 -11.75 24.30
CA ILE A 33 20.03 -11.37 22.90
C ILE A 33 20.15 -12.58 21.97
N GLY A 34 21.09 -13.50 22.25
CA GLY A 34 21.31 -14.70 21.42
C GLY A 34 20.14 -15.70 21.45
N ASN A 35 19.29 -15.64 22.45
CA ASN A 35 18.17 -16.60 22.62
C ASN A 35 16.78 -15.96 22.53
N ASN A 36 16.67 -14.66 22.35
CA ASN A 36 15.40 -13.95 22.30
C ASN A 36 15.34 -12.91 21.16
N ASP A 37 14.13 -12.55 20.77
CA ASP A 37 13.89 -11.43 19.85
C ASP A 37 14.34 -10.11 20.52
N ILE A 38 15.32 -9.44 19.93
CA ILE A 38 15.88 -8.18 20.43
C ILE A 38 14.81 -7.10 20.60
N ARG A 39 13.76 -7.09 19.76
CA ARG A 39 12.64 -6.14 19.86
C ARG A 39 11.88 -6.29 21.17
N LYS A 40 11.75 -7.51 21.69
CA LYS A 40 11.11 -7.77 22.99
C LYS A 40 12.01 -7.34 24.15
N LEU A 41 13.32 -7.53 24.01
CA LEU A 41 14.28 -7.13 25.03
C LEU A 41 14.47 -5.59 25.12
N ALA A 42 14.24 -4.88 24.00
CA ALA A 42 14.35 -3.42 23.94
C ALA A 42 13.14 -2.67 24.53
N LEU A 43 12.06 -3.38 24.88
CA LEU A 43 10.87 -2.75 25.48
C LEU A 43 11.16 -2.26 26.90
N ASN A 44 10.92 -0.98 27.14
CA ASN A 44 10.98 -0.41 28.49
C ASN A 44 9.66 -0.69 29.22
N GLN A 45 9.70 -1.56 30.23
CA GLN A 45 8.52 -1.98 30.99
C GLN A 45 7.92 -0.83 31.81
N GLU A 46 8.73 0.09 32.31
CA GLU A 46 8.25 1.25 33.06
C GLU A 46 7.41 2.16 32.16
N ASN A 47 7.86 2.41 30.94
CA ASN A 47 7.10 3.19 29.97
C ASN A 47 5.80 2.52 29.57
N LEU A 48 5.79 1.18 29.43
CA LEU A 48 4.58 0.43 29.11
C LEU A 48 3.52 0.50 30.22
N THR A 49 3.96 0.41 31.47
CA THR A 49 3.03 0.48 32.63
C THR A 49 2.54 1.89 32.91
N GLY A 50 3.29 2.90 32.50
CA GLY A 50 2.93 4.31 32.65
C GLY A 50 2.02 4.88 31.56
N MET A 51 1.71 4.12 30.49
CA MET A 51 0.84 4.60 29.43
C MET A 51 -0.61 4.71 29.86
N ASP A 52 -1.16 5.93 29.81
CA ASP A 52 -2.59 6.15 29.98
C ASP A 52 -3.35 5.70 28.70
N THR A 53 -4.24 4.74 28.88
CA THR A 53 -5.10 4.20 27.81
C THR A 53 -6.51 4.81 27.83
N HIS A 54 -6.73 5.84 28.63
CA HIS A 54 -8.00 6.56 28.65
C HIS A 54 -8.11 7.53 27.49
N PHE A 55 -9.22 7.44 26.75
CA PHE A 55 -9.57 8.36 25.68
C PHE A 55 -10.95 8.97 25.94
N SER A 56 -11.07 10.29 25.92
CA SER A 56 -12.33 11.02 26.09
C SER A 56 -13.29 10.80 24.93
N VAL A 57 -12.77 10.49 23.73
CA VAL A 57 -13.56 10.20 22.55
C VAL A 57 -13.09 8.90 21.94
N LYS A 58 -14.02 7.96 21.71
CA LYS A 58 -13.75 6.67 21.07
C LYS A 58 -14.67 6.49 19.88
N VAL A 59 -14.10 6.09 18.74
CA VAL A 59 -14.85 5.70 17.55
C VAL A 59 -15.00 4.18 17.53
N ASN A 60 -16.25 3.71 17.45
CA ASN A 60 -16.53 2.29 17.42
C ASN A 60 -16.41 1.75 15.99
N SER A 61 -15.32 1.06 15.69
CA SER A 61 -15.05 0.42 14.40
C SER A 61 -15.60 -1.00 14.27
N LYS A 62 -16.10 -1.60 15.35
CA LYS A 62 -16.63 -2.97 15.41
C LYS A 62 -15.78 -4.00 14.66
N GLY A 63 -14.62 -4.31 15.18
CA GLY A 63 -13.70 -5.31 14.65
C GLY A 63 -12.45 -4.74 13.99
N ILE A 64 -11.61 -5.65 13.54
CA ILE A 64 -10.29 -5.39 12.96
C ILE A 64 -10.29 -5.95 11.55
N THR A 65 -9.71 -5.21 10.60
CA THR A 65 -9.40 -5.69 9.25
C THR A 65 -7.93 -6.06 9.16
N ASP A 66 -7.60 -7.06 8.36
CA ASP A 66 -6.25 -7.60 8.26
C ASP A 66 -5.76 -7.54 6.80
N GLN A 67 -4.73 -6.72 6.55
CA GLN A 67 -4.13 -6.55 5.22
C GLN A 67 -3.25 -7.74 4.77
N LYS A 68 -3.02 -8.71 5.64
CA LYS A 68 -2.13 -9.86 5.39
C LYS A 68 -0.72 -9.43 4.95
N SER A 69 -0.12 -10.15 4.02
CA SER A 69 1.22 -9.88 3.47
C SER A 69 1.16 -8.92 2.28
N SER A 70 0.61 -7.70 2.51
CA SER A 70 0.51 -6.67 1.48
C SER A 70 0.91 -5.29 2.02
N GLY A 71 1.30 -4.36 1.15
CA GLY A 71 1.61 -2.97 1.51
C GLY A 71 0.38 -2.05 1.53
N ARG A 72 -0.83 -2.58 1.69
CA ARG A 72 -2.12 -1.85 1.62
C ARG A 72 -2.55 -1.18 2.92
N CYS A 73 -1.67 -1.03 3.93
CA CYS A 73 -2.01 -0.44 5.23
C CYS A 73 -2.69 0.94 5.10
N TRP A 74 -2.23 1.78 4.17
CA TRP A 74 -2.80 3.09 3.87
C TRP A 74 -4.27 3.00 3.43
N LEU A 75 -4.58 2.01 2.60
CA LEU A 75 -5.92 1.78 2.06
C LEU A 75 -6.85 1.21 3.14
N PHE A 76 -6.42 0.17 3.86
CA PHE A 76 -7.16 -0.40 4.98
C PHE A 76 -7.47 0.66 6.04
N THR A 77 -6.51 1.51 6.38
CA THR A 77 -6.71 2.61 7.34
C THR A 77 -7.76 3.60 6.83
N GLY A 78 -7.64 4.08 5.59
CA GLY A 78 -8.59 5.02 5.01
C GLY A 78 -10.02 4.46 4.93
N LEU A 79 -10.17 3.21 4.51
CA LEU A 79 -11.49 2.54 4.44
C LEU A 79 -12.06 2.29 5.83
N ASN A 80 -11.24 1.95 6.83
CA ASN A 80 -11.70 1.77 8.22
C ASN A 80 -12.20 3.05 8.85
N VAL A 81 -11.63 4.21 8.52
CA VAL A 81 -12.15 5.52 8.98
C VAL A 81 -13.57 5.75 8.44
N MET A 82 -13.79 5.51 7.14
CA MET A 82 -15.13 5.63 6.54
C MET A 82 -16.09 4.54 7.07
N ARG A 83 -15.62 3.32 7.23
CA ARG A 83 -16.37 2.20 7.79
C ARG A 83 -16.96 2.51 9.16
N ALA A 84 -16.18 3.08 10.06
CA ALA A 84 -16.62 3.45 11.39
C ALA A 84 -17.78 4.45 11.35
N LYS A 85 -17.73 5.43 10.42
CA LYS A 85 -18.80 6.40 10.19
C LYS A 85 -20.08 5.72 9.68
N ALA A 86 -19.95 4.80 8.72
CA ALA A 86 -21.08 4.03 8.20
C ALA A 86 -21.73 3.15 9.29
N ILE A 87 -20.93 2.45 10.09
CA ILE A 87 -21.39 1.65 11.22
C ILE A 87 -22.18 2.52 12.22
N GLY A 88 -21.65 3.68 12.58
CA GLY A 88 -22.33 4.61 13.49
C GLY A 88 -23.65 5.15 12.92
N LYS A 89 -23.68 5.50 11.63
CA LYS A 89 -24.85 6.07 10.96
C LYS A 89 -26.00 5.05 10.77
N TYR A 90 -25.66 3.83 10.38
CA TYR A 90 -26.65 2.79 10.02
C TYR A 90 -26.85 1.73 11.08
N GLY A 91 -26.08 1.76 12.17
CA GLY A 91 -26.19 0.78 13.25
C GLY A 91 -25.74 -0.62 12.87
N PHE A 92 -24.90 -0.79 11.86
CA PHE A 92 -24.46 -2.09 11.40
C PHE A 92 -23.79 -2.91 12.55
N GLN A 93 -24.10 -4.20 12.61
CA GLN A 93 -23.40 -5.12 13.50
C GLN A 93 -21.96 -5.38 13.00
N SER A 94 -21.83 -5.60 11.68
CA SER A 94 -20.56 -5.72 10.97
C SER A 94 -20.71 -5.08 9.59
N PHE A 95 -19.67 -4.45 9.11
CA PHE A 95 -19.63 -3.84 7.77
C PHE A 95 -18.18 -3.67 7.34
N GLU A 96 -17.87 -4.03 6.11
CA GLU A 96 -16.57 -3.77 5.51
C GLU A 96 -16.75 -3.32 4.05
N PHE A 97 -15.94 -2.34 3.64
CA PHE A 97 -15.72 -2.07 2.23
C PHE A 97 -14.77 -3.11 1.63
N SER A 98 -14.86 -3.34 0.34
CA SER A 98 -13.86 -4.12 -0.38
C SER A 98 -12.56 -3.32 -0.47
N GLU A 99 -11.49 -3.83 0.10
CA GLU A 99 -10.15 -3.23 -0.02
C GLU A 99 -9.49 -3.55 -1.36
N ILE A 100 -9.87 -4.67 -1.95
CA ILE A 100 -9.33 -5.11 -3.25
C ILE A 100 -9.86 -4.26 -4.41
N TYR A 101 -11.09 -3.72 -4.31
CA TYR A 101 -11.68 -2.90 -5.35
C TYR A 101 -10.88 -1.61 -5.62
N PRO A 102 -10.65 -0.72 -4.64
CA PRO A 102 -9.82 0.46 -4.86
C PRO A 102 -8.34 0.10 -5.09
N PHE A 103 -7.83 -0.99 -4.53
CA PHE A 103 -6.47 -1.47 -4.80
C PHE A 103 -6.27 -1.84 -6.28
N PHE A 104 -7.25 -2.48 -6.91
CA PHE A 104 -7.23 -2.79 -8.34
C PHE A 104 -6.98 -1.52 -9.18
N TRP A 105 -7.76 -0.49 -8.90
CA TRP A 105 -7.67 0.77 -9.63
C TRP A 105 -6.38 1.54 -9.32
N ASP A 106 -5.92 1.52 -8.08
CA ASP A 106 -4.63 2.09 -7.68
C ASP A 106 -3.46 1.47 -8.47
N GLN A 107 -3.45 0.14 -8.60
CA GLN A 107 -2.41 -0.55 -9.36
C GLN A 107 -2.46 -0.21 -10.85
N LEU A 108 -3.64 -0.08 -11.42
CA LEU A 108 -3.80 0.32 -12.83
C LEU A 108 -3.37 1.78 -13.05
N GLU A 109 -3.73 2.69 -12.14
CA GLU A 109 -3.31 4.10 -12.20
C GLU A 109 -1.79 4.25 -12.06
N LYS A 110 -1.18 3.51 -11.16
CA LYS A 110 0.29 3.51 -11.01
C LYS A 110 0.99 2.96 -12.25
N ALA A 111 0.44 1.92 -12.85
CA ALA A 111 0.94 1.41 -14.13
C ALA A 111 0.84 2.46 -15.26
N ASN A 112 -0.28 3.20 -15.33
CA ASN A 112 -0.45 4.31 -16.26
C ASN A 112 0.56 5.44 -15.98
N LEU A 113 0.76 5.78 -14.71
CA LEU A 113 1.72 6.82 -14.30
C LEU A 113 3.15 6.45 -14.70
N PHE A 114 3.54 5.19 -14.50
CA PHE A 114 4.84 4.69 -14.96
C PHE A 114 5.00 4.83 -16.49
N LEU A 115 4.05 4.30 -17.27
CA LEU A 115 4.13 4.35 -18.73
C LEU A 115 4.11 5.80 -19.27
N GLN A 116 3.32 6.68 -18.65
CA GLN A 116 3.32 8.09 -18.98
C GLN A 116 4.68 8.73 -18.66
N GLY A 117 5.25 8.47 -17.50
CA GLY A 117 6.57 8.95 -17.11
C GLY A 117 7.68 8.51 -18.08
N ILE A 118 7.57 7.29 -18.63
CA ILE A 118 8.48 6.81 -19.68
C ILE A 118 8.31 7.62 -20.97
N ILE A 119 7.07 7.89 -21.40
CA ILE A 119 6.78 8.71 -22.58
C ILE A 119 7.33 10.14 -22.38
N ASP A 120 7.10 10.74 -21.21
CA ASP A 120 7.51 12.11 -20.89
C ASP A 120 9.05 12.26 -20.80
N THR A 121 9.74 11.16 -20.50
CA THR A 121 11.20 11.13 -20.39
C THR A 121 11.90 10.45 -21.57
N ARG A 122 11.20 10.19 -22.67
CA ARG A 122 11.71 9.41 -23.81
C ARG A 122 12.98 9.98 -24.43
N ASP A 123 13.15 11.30 -24.39
CA ASP A 123 14.32 12.01 -24.95
C ASP A 123 15.52 12.03 -23.99
N LYS A 124 15.35 11.59 -22.75
CA LYS A 124 16.42 11.51 -21.76
C LYS A 124 17.16 10.17 -21.88
N PRO A 125 18.48 10.12 -21.67
CA PRO A 125 19.24 8.87 -21.73
C PRO A 125 18.86 7.92 -20.56
N LEU A 126 19.11 6.62 -20.72
CA LEU A 126 18.76 5.61 -19.70
C LEU A 126 19.42 5.85 -18.34
N ASN A 127 20.61 6.45 -18.30
CA ASN A 127 21.33 6.82 -17.08
C ASN A 127 20.86 8.15 -16.45
N ASN A 128 19.81 8.77 -16.99
CA ASN A 128 19.17 9.90 -16.32
C ASN A 128 18.50 9.42 -15.03
N LYS A 129 18.74 10.12 -13.92
CA LYS A 129 18.25 9.72 -12.59
C LYS A 129 16.74 9.50 -12.51
N THR A 130 15.95 10.31 -13.22
CA THR A 130 14.49 10.15 -13.27
C THR A 130 14.12 8.85 -13.99
N VAL A 131 14.79 8.57 -15.13
CA VAL A 131 14.55 7.35 -15.92
C VAL A 131 14.96 6.11 -15.11
N GLU A 132 16.14 6.14 -14.48
CA GLU A 132 16.59 5.06 -13.60
C GLU A 132 15.59 4.80 -12.46
N TRP A 133 15.10 5.87 -11.82
CA TRP A 133 14.14 5.76 -10.74
C TRP A 133 12.82 5.13 -11.20
N LEU A 134 12.28 5.55 -12.36
CA LEU A 134 11.08 4.95 -12.95
C LEU A 134 11.27 3.44 -13.16
N PHE A 135 12.38 3.02 -13.77
CA PHE A 135 12.64 1.60 -14.01
C PHE A 135 12.93 0.79 -12.73
N GLN A 136 13.46 1.43 -11.69
CA GLN A 136 13.65 0.78 -10.38
C GLN A 136 12.34 0.60 -9.64
N HIS A 137 11.38 1.54 -9.78
CA HIS A 137 10.12 1.60 -9.04
C HIS A 137 8.89 1.69 -9.94
N PRO A 138 8.68 0.71 -10.85
CA PRO A 138 7.57 0.77 -11.81
C PRO A 138 6.20 0.62 -11.16
N LEU A 139 6.13 -0.05 -10.01
CA LEU A 139 4.90 -0.31 -9.28
C LEU A 139 5.18 -0.45 -7.78
N SER A 140 4.22 -0.04 -6.96
CA SER A 140 4.24 -0.20 -5.51
C SER A 140 2.82 -0.40 -5.00
N ASP A 141 2.64 -1.20 -3.94
CA ASP A 141 1.36 -1.37 -3.24
C ASP A 141 1.17 -0.37 -2.08
N GLY A 142 2.18 0.45 -1.77
CA GLY A 142 2.11 1.52 -0.78
C GLY A 142 1.37 2.76 -1.27
N GLY A 143 0.90 3.60 -0.35
CA GLY A 143 0.22 4.87 -0.66
C GLY A 143 -0.02 5.72 0.59
N THR A 144 -0.81 6.78 0.42
CA THR A 144 -1.15 7.76 1.44
C THR A 144 -2.66 8.00 1.50
N PHE A 145 -3.13 8.76 2.48
CA PHE A 145 -4.56 9.12 2.59
C PHE A 145 -5.07 9.88 1.37
N THR A 146 -4.26 10.76 0.79
CA THR A 146 -4.63 11.47 -0.46
C THR A 146 -4.87 10.49 -1.61
N GLY A 147 -4.05 9.44 -1.71
CA GLY A 147 -4.27 8.37 -2.67
C GLY A 147 -5.58 7.61 -2.45
N VAL A 148 -5.99 7.39 -1.18
CA VAL A 148 -7.34 6.84 -0.88
C VAL A 148 -8.41 7.77 -1.42
N ALA A 149 -8.32 9.07 -1.13
CA ALA A 149 -9.32 10.04 -1.54
C ALA A 149 -9.44 10.13 -3.07
N ASP A 150 -8.31 10.14 -3.78
CA ASP A 150 -8.28 10.22 -5.24
C ASP A 150 -8.90 8.97 -5.89
N ILE A 151 -8.52 7.77 -5.45
CA ILE A 151 -9.03 6.52 -6.00
C ILE A 151 -10.51 6.34 -5.68
N VAL A 152 -10.91 6.57 -4.44
CA VAL A 152 -12.30 6.45 -4.00
C VAL A 152 -13.18 7.49 -4.70
N GLY A 153 -12.71 8.72 -4.80
CA GLY A 153 -13.43 9.80 -5.50
C GLY A 153 -13.64 9.53 -6.99
N LYS A 154 -12.66 8.87 -7.63
CA LYS A 154 -12.72 8.56 -9.08
C LYS A 154 -13.51 7.30 -9.40
N TYR A 155 -13.34 6.23 -8.62
CA TYR A 155 -13.87 4.91 -8.94
C TYR A 155 -15.00 4.44 -8.03
N GLY A 156 -15.26 5.13 -6.93
CA GLY A 156 -16.26 4.74 -5.95
C GLY A 156 -15.80 3.65 -5.00
N LEU A 157 -16.78 3.03 -4.32
CA LEU A 157 -16.58 1.93 -3.38
C LEU A 157 -17.61 0.82 -3.63
N VAL A 158 -17.24 -0.38 -3.19
CA VAL A 158 -18.15 -1.53 -3.16
C VAL A 158 -18.05 -2.23 -1.80
N PRO A 159 -19.07 -2.97 -1.36
CA PRO A 159 -18.97 -3.78 -0.15
C PRO A 159 -18.04 -4.97 -0.39
N LYS A 160 -17.50 -5.53 0.69
CA LYS A 160 -16.56 -6.64 0.64
C LYS A 160 -17.11 -7.87 -0.12
N GLU A 161 -18.41 -8.10 0.00
CA GLU A 161 -19.09 -9.22 -0.65
C GLU A 161 -19.12 -9.10 -2.18
N ALA A 162 -19.13 -7.88 -2.72
CA ALA A 162 -19.16 -7.63 -4.16
C ALA A 162 -17.80 -7.86 -4.84
N MET A 163 -16.70 -7.69 -4.10
CA MET A 163 -15.35 -8.00 -4.57
C MET A 163 -14.49 -8.43 -3.38
N PRO A 164 -14.53 -9.73 -3.03
CA PRO A 164 -13.81 -10.27 -1.86
C PRO A 164 -12.31 -10.41 -2.12
N GLU A 165 -11.52 -10.49 -1.04
CA GLU A 165 -10.08 -10.74 -1.11
C GLU A 165 -9.75 -12.07 -1.81
N THR A 166 -8.61 -12.10 -2.49
CA THR A 166 -8.07 -13.25 -3.21
C THR A 166 -6.72 -13.66 -2.62
N ASN A 167 -6.22 -14.82 -2.98
CA ASN A 167 -4.88 -15.24 -2.58
C ASN A 167 -3.80 -14.24 -3.03
N SER A 168 -3.96 -13.62 -4.21
CA SER A 168 -3.01 -12.62 -4.72
C SER A 168 -3.11 -11.28 -4.00
N SER A 169 -4.25 -10.91 -3.43
CA SER A 169 -4.37 -9.71 -2.59
C SER A 169 -3.89 -9.97 -1.17
N ASP A 170 -4.04 -11.19 -0.65
CA ASP A 170 -3.48 -11.58 0.64
C ASP A 170 -1.93 -11.62 0.64
N ASN A 171 -1.32 -11.84 -0.52
CA ASN A 171 0.13 -11.73 -0.73
C ASN A 171 0.42 -11.10 -2.09
N THR A 172 0.60 -9.79 -2.10
CA THR A 172 0.75 -8.98 -3.32
C THR A 172 2.08 -9.12 -4.03
N SER A 173 3.12 -9.63 -3.37
CA SER A 173 4.51 -9.60 -3.85
C SER A 173 4.70 -10.24 -5.22
N ARG A 174 4.11 -11.42 -5.45
CA ARG A 174 4.30 -12.16 -6.72
C ARG A 174 3.61 -11.46 -7.88
N MET A 175 2.36 -11.03 -7.68
CA MET A 175 1.62 -10.27 -8.68
C MET A 175 2.34 -8.95 -9.03
N ALA A 176 2.73 -8.19 -8.00
CA ALA A 176 3.45 -6.92 -8.16
C ALA A 176 4.76 -7.10 -8.94
N ASN A 177 5.54 -8.16 -8.65
CA ASN A 177 6.76 -8.46 -9.37
C ASN A 177 6.51 -8.78 -10.85
N LEU A 178 5.50 -9.59 -11.17
CA LEU A 178 5.16 -9.93 -12.56
C LEU A 178 4.70 -8.68 -13.34
N ILE A 179 3.84 -7.86 -12.75
CA ILE A 179 3.40 -6.61 -13.37
C ILE A 179 4.59 -5.65 -13.54
N SER A 180 5.47 -5.54 -12.54
CA SER A 180 6.67 -4.70 -12.62
C SER A 180 7.61 -5.14 -13.75
N LEU A 181 7.82 -6.43 -13.95
CA LEU A 181 8.61 -6.96 -15.08
C LEU A 181 7.96 -6.60 -16.41
N LYS A 182 6.64 -6.77 -16.53
CA LYS A 182 5.91 -6.40 -17.75
C LYS A 182 5.95 -4.91 -18.03
N LEU A 183 5.83 -4.07 -17.01
CA LEU A 183 5.97 -2.62 -17.14
C LEU A 183 7.37 -2.20 -17.60
N LYS A 184 8.44 -2.83 -17.07
CA LYS A 184 9.82 -2.59 -17.54
C LYS A 184 9.99 -2.96 -19.01
N GLU A 185 9.47 -4.11 -19.44
CA GLU A 185 9.45 -4.50 -20.85
C GLU A 185 8.75 -3.44 -21.70
N TYR A 186 7.55 -3.02 -21.29
CA TYR A 186 6.77 -1.99 -21.99
C TYR A 186 7.47 -0.63 -22.00
N GLY A 187 8.11 -0.26 -20.90
CA GLY A 187 8.91 0.96 -20.85
C GLY A 187 10.05 0.98 -21.88
N LEU A 188 10.74 -0.14 -22.06
CA LEU A 188 11.78 -0.28 -23.09
C LEU A 188 11.17 -0.21 -24.50
N GLN A 189 10.04 -0.88 -24.75
CA GLN A 189 9.33 -0.84 -26.02
C GLN A 189 8.87 0.58 -26.40
N LEU A 190 8.29 1.33 -25.45
CA LEU A 190 7.90 2.73 -25.70
C LEU A 190 9.10 3.62 -26.03
N ARG A 191 10.21 3.41 -25.36
CA ARG A 191 11.46 4.17 -25.67
C ARG A 191 12.02 3.81 -27.02
N ASP A 192 11.98 2.53 -27.41
CA ASP A 192 12.40 2.08 -28.74
C ASP A 192 11.51 2.69 -29.84
N LEU A 193 10.19 2.62 -29.67
CA LEU A 193 9.24 3.26 -30.60
C LEU A 193 9.52 4.77 -30.74
N ALA A 194 9.75 5.47 -29.64
CA ALA A 194 10.06 6.89 -29.65
C ALA A 194 11.37 7.18 -30.38
N SER A 195 12.42 6.37 -30.15
CA SER A 195 13.73 6.51 -30.82
C SER A 195 13.65 6.26 -32.33
N ASN A 196 12.70 5.42 -32.75
CA ASN A 196 12.38 5.15 -34.17
C ASN A 196 11.40 6.18 -34.77
N GLY A 197 11.15 7.31 -34.10
CA GLY A 197 10.39 8.43 -34.62
C GLY A 197 8.87 8.32 -34.47
N ALA A 198 8.37 7.44 -33.57
CA ALA A 198 6.94 7.38 -33.28
C ALA A 198 6.43 8.72 -32.73
N LYS A 199 5.30 9.17 -33.29
CA LYS A 199 4.65 10.42 -32.84
C LYS A 199 3.90 10.22 -31.51
N PRO A 200 3.67 11.29 -30.72
CA PRO A 200 2.97 11.19 -29.43
C PRO A 200 1.67 10.40 -29.48
N ALA A 201 0.81 10.62 -30.46
CA ALA A 201 -0.45 9.89 -30.60
C ALA A 201 -0.27 8.37 -30.81
N ALA A 202 0.83 7.94 -31.43
CA ALA A 202 1.15 6.53 -31.58
C ALA A 202 1.61 5.93 -30.25
N LEU A 203 2.41 6.65 -29.47
CA LEU A 203 2.83 6.24 -28.13
C LEU A 203 1.64 6.14 -27.16
N ASP A 204 0.69 7.08 -27.22
CA ASP A 204 -0.54 7.03 -26.40
C ASP A 204 -1.43 5.85 -26.76
N LYS A 205 -1.54 5.52 -28.05
CA LYS A 205 -2.26 4.34 -28.50
C LYS A 205 -1.62 3.07 -27.98
N GLU A 206 -0.30 2.98 -28.06
CA GLU A 206 0.45 1.82 -27.57
C GLU A 206 0.36 1.69 -26.05
N LYS A 207 0.51 2.79 -25.32
CA LYS A 207 0.29 2.83 -23.85
C LYS A 207 -1.09 2.29 -23.49
N THR A 208 -2.13 2.66 -24.21
CA THR A 208 -3.49 2.19 -23.96
C THR A 208 -3.60 0.66 -24.17
N ALA A 209 -2.99 0.12 -25.21
CA ALA A 209 -2.95 -1.32 -25.46
C ALA A 209 -2.16 -2.06 -24.36
N MET A 210 -1.05 -1.51 -23.92
CA MET A 210 -0.24 -2.04 -22.82
C MET A 210 -1.03 -2.06 -21.51
N LEU A 211 -1.76 -0.99 -21.18
CA LEU A 211 -2.66 -0.93 -20.02
C LEU A 211 -3.77 -1.96 -20.10
N GLY A 212 -4.29 -2.28 -21.28
CA GLY A 212 -5.24 -3.38 -21.45
C GLY A 212 -4.66 -4.74 -21.03
N THR A 213 -3.38 -4.98 -21.29
CA THR A 213 -2.69 -6.18 -20.81
C THR A 213 -2.50 -6.16 -19.29
N ILE A 214 -2.12 -5.02 -18.72
CA ILE A 214 -2.00 -4.86 -17.25
C ILE A 214 -3.36 -5.06 -16.58
N TYR A 215 -4.43 -4.47 -17.13
CA TYR A 215 -5.80 -4.69 -16.65
C TYR A 215 -6.15 -6.17 -16.61
N ARG A 216 -5.86 -6.92 -17.68
CA ARG A 216 -6.07 -8.37 -17.71
C ARG A 216 -5.26 -9.10 -16.63
N MET A 217 -4.00 -8.70 -16.40
CA MET A 217 -3.19 -9.29 -15.33
C MET A 217 -3.80 -9.03 -13.95
N LEU A 218 -4.31 -7.83 -13.72
CA LEU A 218 -5.02 -7.48 -12.49
C LEU A 218 -6.31 -8.29 -12.33
N VAL A 219 -7.12 -8.42 -13.38
CA VAL A 219 -8.36 -9.22 -13.36
C VAL A 219 -8.08 -10.69 -12.99
N LEU A 220 -7.03 -11.28 -13.57
CA LEU A 220 -6.67 -12.68 -13.30
C LEU A 220 -6.19 -12.91 -11.85
N ASN A 221 -5.69 -11.88 -11.19
CA ASN A 221 -5.20 -11.97 -9.82
C ASN A 221 -6.23 -11.50 -8.76
N LEU A 222 -6.99 -10.47 -9.08
CA LEU A 222 -7.82 -9.74 -8.12
C LEU A 222 -9.34 -9.88 -8.38
N GLY A 223 -9.73 -10.44 -9.53
CA GLY A 223 -11.12 -10.50 -9.96
C GLY A 223 -11.52 -9.31 -10.82
N VAL A 224 -12.73 -9.38 -11.38
CA VAL A 224 -13.31 -8.32 -12.22
C VAL A 224 -13.97 -7.27 -11.33
N PRO A 225 -13.55 -6.00 -11.39
CA PRO A 225 -14.23 -4.94 -10.64
C PRO A 225 -15.69 -4.82 -11.11
N PRO A 226 -16.69 -4.89 -10.19
CA PRO A 226 -18.08 -4.75 -10.57
C PRO A 226 -18.39 -3.32 -11.01
N THR A 227 -19.24 -3.19 -12.04
CA THR A 227 -19.79 -1.90 -12.49
C THR A 227 -21.12 -1.59 -11.81
N GLU A 228 -21.84 -2.63 -11.42
CA GLU A 228 -23.09 -2.59 -10.66
C GLU A 228 -23.22 -3.86 -9.84
N PHE A 229 -23.96 -3.84 -8.74
CA PHE A 229 -24.14 -4.97 -7.85
C PHE A 229 -25.37 -4.77 -6.95
N ASP A 230 -25.89 -5.88 -6.46
CA ASP A 230 -26.91 -5.89 -5.42
C ASP A 230 -26.25 -6.03 -4.04
N TYR A 231 -26.66 -5.17 -3.12
CA TYR A 231 -26.19 -5.19 -1.74
C TYR A 231 -27.37 -5.48 -0.79
N VAL A 232 -27.25 -6.55 -0.04
CA VAL A 232 -28.21 -6.91 1.01
C VAL A 232 -27.82 -6.20 2.29
N ARG A 233 -28.48 -5.07 2.58
CA ARG A 233 -28.28 -4.35 3.84
C ARG A 233 -28.77 -5.22 5.00
N LYS A 234 -27.95 -5.35 6.04
CA LYS A 234 -28.30 -6.04 7.29
C LYS A 234 -28.69 -5.03 8.37
N ASP A 235 -29.60 -5.42 9.23
CA ASP A 235 -29.99 -4.64 10.41
C ASP A 235 -28.93 -4.72 11.53
N ALA A 236 -29.20 -4.08 12.66
CA ALA A 236 -28.32 -4.08 13.83
C ALA A 236 -28.19 -5.49 14.47
N GLN A 237 -29.05 -6.42 14.16
CA GLN A 237 -29.04 -7.81 14.61
C GLN A 237 -28.38 -8.74 13.59
N GLY A 238 -28.05 -8.23 12.40
CA GLY A 238 -27.41 -8.97 11.33
C GLY A 238 -28.40 -9.67 10.38
N ASN A 239 -29.70 -9.44 10.50
CA ASN A 239 -30.71 -10.00 9.61
C ASN A 239 -30.78 -9.20 8.29
N PRO A 240 -31.09 -9.83 7.16
CA PRO A 240 -31.36 -9.13 5.90
C PRO A 240 -32.53 -8.16 6.07
N ALA A 241 -32.33 -6.89 5.77
CA ALA A 241 -33.33 -5.85 5.89
C ALA A 241 -33.86 -5.40 4.52
N GLU A 242 -32.97 -5.10 3.59
CA GLU A 242 -33.29 -4.57 2.28
C GLU A 242 -32.23 -4.95 1.27
N THR A 243 -32.65 -5.23 0.04
CA THR A 243 -31.71 -5.39 -1.09
C THR A 243 -31.71 -4.08 -1.89
N GLU A 244 -30.54 -3.54 -2.09
CA GLU A 244 -30.30 -2.28 -2.77
C GLU A 244 -29.44 -2.51 -4.00
N HIS A 245 -29.79 -1.90 -5.14
CA HIS A 245 -29.00 -1.92 -6.34
C HIS A 245 -28.08 -0.71 -6.40
N HIS A 246 -26.79 -0.93 -6.62
CA HIS A 246 -25.77 0.12 -6.61
C HIS A 246 -24.79 0.03 -7.76
N THR A 247 -24.33 1.19 -8.22
CA THR A 247 -23.02 1.36 -8.83
C THR A 247 -21.99 1.69 -7.75
N PRO A 248 -20.67 1.52 -8.00
CA PRO A 248 -19.66 1.90 -7.01
C PRO A 248 -19.76 3.36 -6.53
N MET A 249 -20.13 4.28 -7.41
CA MET A 249 -20.32 5.70 -7.04
C MET A 249 -21.59 5.93 -6.20
N SER A 250 -22.68 5.27 -6.50
CA SER A 250 -23.89 5.39 -5.68
C SER A 250 -23.70 4.77 -4.30
N PHE A 251 -22.92 3.71 -4.20
CA PHE A 251 -22.55 3.07 -2.94
C PHE A 251 -21.63 3.97 -2.10
N LEU A 252 -20.60 4.57 -2.72
CA LEU A 252 -19.77 5.58 -2.08
C LEU A 252 -20.60 6.71 -1.47
N LYS A 253 -21.52 7.27 -2.26
CA LYS A 253 -22.40 8.38 -1.84
C LYS A 253 -23.25 8.02 -0.62
N LYS A 254 -23.75 6.80 -0.56
CA LYS A 254 -24.63 6.34 0.53
C LYS A 254 -23.85 5.92 1.77
N TYR A 255 -22.81 5.11 1.61
CA TYR A 255 -22.12 4.42 2.70
C TYR A 255 -20.72 4.97 3.00
N GLY A 256 -20.10 5.67 2.06
CA GLY A 256 -18.79 6.29 2.21
C GLY A 256 -18.85 7.78 2.49
N ASP A 257 -17.86 8.50 1.97
CA ASP A 257 -17.78 9.97 1.99
C ASP A 257 -17.15 10.46 0.68
N GLU A 258 -17.92 11.25 -0.08
CA GLU A 258 -17.45 11.80 -1.37
C GLU A 258 -16.44 12.95 -1.18
N ASN A 259 -16.38 13.53 0.02
CA ASN A 259 -15.58 14.71 0.33
C ASN A 259 -14.45 14.42 1.32
N LEU A 260 -13.70 13.33 1.09
CA LEU A 260 -12.66 12.86 2.00
C LEU A 260 -11.61 13.94 2.33
N LEU A 261 -11.17 14.71 1.34
CA LEU A 261 -10.14 15.75 1.55
C LEU A 261 -10.63 16.98 2.31
N THR A 262 -11.94 17.21 2.36
CA THR A 262 -12.55 18.32 3.12
C THR A 262 -13.06 17.90 4.49
N ASN A 263 -13.53 16.67 4.63
CA ASN A 263 -14.17 16.16 5.84
C ASN A 263 -13.19 15.53 6.83
N TYR A 264 -11.96 15.25 6.38
CA TYR A 264 -10.92 14.62 7.19
C TYR A 264 -9.62 15.40 7.13
N VAL A 265 -8.86 15.33 8.20
CA VAL A 265 -7.51 15.88 8.29
C VAL A 265 -6.53 14.77 8.60
N MET A 266 -5.37 14.82 7.99
CA MET A 266 -4.25 13.93 8.32
C MET A 266 -3.39 14.59 9.39
N VAL A 267 -3.27 13.93 10.54
CA VAL A 267 -2.36 14.36 11.61
C VAL A 267 -1.04 13.60 11.45
N MET A 268 0.04 14.33 11.36
CA MET A 268 1.39 13.78 11.27
C MET A 268 2.24 14.22 12.44
N ASN A 269 3.09 13.33 12.95
CA ASN A 269 4.14 13.71 13.88
C ASN A 269 5.21 14.50 13.12
N ASP A 270 5.57 15.67 13.64
CA ASP A 270 6.63 16.53 13.10
C ASP A 270 7.72 16.76 14.15
N PRO A 271 8.71 15.87 14.23
CA PRO A 271 9.79 15.97 15.21
C PRO A 271 10.68 17.20 15.01
N SER A 272 10.56 17.90 13.88
CA SER A 272 11.32 19.14 13.64
C SER A 272 10.80 20.36 14.45
N ARG A 273 9.66 20.20 15.12
CA ARG A 273 8.99 21.26 15.90
C ARG A 273 9.03 21.04 17.40
N GLU A 274 9.74 20.02 17.86
CA GLU A 274 9.96 19.76 19.29
C GLU A 274 11.23 20.44 19.79
#